data_b7dd59fcfd91980466988a1def9bc03e
#
_entry.id   b7dd59fcfd91980466988a1def9bc03e
#
_cell.length_a   1.000
_cell.length_b   1.000
_cell.length_c   1.000
_cell.angle_alpha   90.00
_cell.angle_beta   90.00
_cell.angle_gamma   90.00
#
_symmetry.space_group_name_H-M   'P 1'
#
loop_
_entity.id
_entity.type
_entity.pdbx_description
1 polymer ?
#
loop_
_entity_poly.entity_id
_entity_poly.type
_entity_poly.pdbx_seq_one_letter_code
_entity_poly.pdbx_strand_id
1 'polypeptide(L)'
;VLYEHDHKYVVNRNPASYPDFTAPRHLIINQEFYENSLAVFCQSKIHAEVLKKNIPLANTINLGTSLWTTEFLSDIKNIVIPEKNGRAAIMKSDNVIKNQQMSEKYCNDNNIPYDLLEAPSSLDFYKLLTKYTYFVFFPKVLETLSRVTVEAKLAGCEIITNKMLGVISEDWFSGNPTQIMEVLEDARKSTPKKFTDAFLGQKEIKESNFSDNNITVILNSYRRPHNLKAQIEAIRSQTIQPKEIWLWINKHEDNQDFDHHQLDVDRVFSNDYNWKFYGRFAAALLADTEYVAIFDDDTIPGSKWFENCLDSMDQEEGIQGSAGIILKSEDYYMKHARCGWPTQNEDRTRVDLVGHAWFFKRD
;
A
#
# COMPACT_ATOMS: atom_id res chain seq x y z
N VAL A 1 7.64 9.33 1.69
CA VAL A 1 6.21 9.28 2.03
C VAL A 1 6.02 8.45 3.29
N LEU A 2 5.25 8.93 4.25
CA LEU A 2 5.02 8.30 5.55
C LEU A 2 3.53 8.00 5.73
N TYR A 3 3.19 6.80 6.18
CA TYR A 3 1.86 6.45 6.66
C TYR A 3 1.86 6.41 8.19
N GLU A 4 1.19 7.39 8.80
CA GLU A 4 1.14 7.54 10.26
C GLU A 4 -0.13 6.88 10.83
N HIS A 5 0.02 6.10 11.90
CA HIS A 5 -1.12 5.38 12.49
C HIS A 5 -1.11 5.25 14.03
N ASP A 6 -0.10 5.85 14.73
CA ASP A 6 0.08 5.63 16.17
C ASP A 6 0.59 6.86 16.95
N HIS A 7 0.57 8.06 16.34
CA HIS A 7 1.18 9.28 16.92
C HIS A 7 2.65 9.11 17.35
N LYS A 8 3.45 8.44 16.51
CA LYS A 8 4.87 8.10 16.79
C LYS A 8 5.80 9.31 16.91
N TYR A 9 5.27 10.50 16.66
CA TYR A 9 5.97 11.76 16.85
C TYR A 9 5.91 12.28 18.31
N VAL A 10 5.15 11.64 19.19
CA VAL A 10 5.10 11.96 20.62
C VAL A 10 5.67 10.78 21.42
N VAL A 11 6.52 11.07 22.40
CA VAL A 11 7.23 10.04 23.19
C VAL A 11 6.29 8.97 23.74
N ASN A 12 5.15 9.37 24.32
CA ASN A 12 4.14 8.46 24.89
C ASN A 12 3.08 8.02 23.86
N ARG A 13 3.19 8.40 22.59
CA ARG A 13 2.23 8.13 21.50
C ARG A 13 0.78 8.52 21.83
N ASN A 14 0.59 9.47 22.73
CA ASN A 14 -0.72 9.91 23.15
C ASN A 14 -0.81 11.44 23.29
N PRO A 15 -1.08 12.17 22.20
CA PRO A 15 -1.27 13.61 22.25
C PRO A 15 -2.44 14.02 23.15
N ALA A 16 -3.43 13.15 23.41
CA ALA A 16 -4.54 13.42 24.30
C ALA A 16 -4.13 13.57 25.78
N SER A 17 -2.90 13.21 26.13
CA SER A 17 -2.34 13.49 27.47
C SER A 17 -2.02 14.97 27.70
N TYR A 18 -2.10 15.80 26.66
CA TYR A 18 -1.71 17.22 26.73
C TYR A 18 -2.88 18.13 26.35
N PRO A 19 -2.91 19.37 26.90
CA PRO A 19 -3.94 20.35 26.57
C PRO A 19 -4.02 20.57 25.04
N ASP A 20 -5.23 20.61 24.52
CA ASP A 20 -5.52 20.82 23.09
C ASP A 20 -4.74 19.85 22.15
N PHE A 21 -4.42 18.64 22.61
CA PHE A 21 -3.63 17.62 21.90
C PHE A 21 -2.24 18.10 21.48
N THR A 22 -1.65 19.09 22.15
CA THR A 22 -0.34 19.65 21.81
C THR A 22 0.69 19.28 22.87
N ALA A 23 1.62 18.39 22.52
CA ALA A 23 2.69 17.97 23.42
C ALA A 23 3.76 19.07 23.57
N PRO A 24 4.39 19.19 24.76
CA PRO A 24 5.56 20.05 24.93
C PRO A 24 6.68 19.70 23.94
N ARG A 25 7.40 20.69 23.44
CA ARG A 25 8.42 20.52 22.40
C ARG A 25 9.46 19.44 22.69
N HIS A 26 9.91 19.31 23.93
CA HIS A 26 10.88 18.30 24.35
C HIS A 26 10.35 16.87 24.35
N LEU A 27 9.04 16.68 24.17
CA LEU A 27 8.38 15.38 24.03
C LEU A 27 8.01 15.06 22.58
N ILE A 28 8.28 15.98 21.65
CA ILE A 28 8.17 15.70 20.22
C ILE A 28 9.46 15.01 19.76
N ILE A 29 9.31 13.86 19.14
CA ILE A 29 10.41 13.05 18.61
C ILE A 29 10.24 12.87 17.10
N ASN A 30 11.31 12.52 16.43
CA ASN A 30 11.33 12.27 14.98
C ASN A 30 10.86 13.49 14.14
N GLN A 31 10.92 14.71 14.67
CA GLN A 31 10.37 15.91 14.02
C GLN A 31 10.94 16.08 12.60
N GLU A 32 12.27 16.05 12.42
CA GLU A 32 12.92 16.18 11.12
C GLU A 32 12.47 15.11 10.12
N PHE A 33 12.21 13.88 10.57
CA PHE A 33 11.70 12.81 9.72
C PHE A 33 10.31 13.11 9.16
N TYR A 34 9.43 13.70 9.99
CA TYR A 34 8.10 14.11 9.54
C TYR A 34 8.15 15.34 8.63
N GLU A 35 8.97 16.33 8.95
CA GLU A 35 9.11 17.58 8.19
C GLU A 35 9.75 17.36 6.82
N ASN A 36 10.73 16.44 6.72
CA ASN A 36 11.39 16.09 5.47
C ASN A 36 10.62 15.02 4.65
N SER A 37 9.50 14.53 5.16
CA SER A 37 8.67 13.59 4.41
C SER A 37 7.91 14.33 3.30
N LEU A 38 7.93 13.79 2.08
CA LEU A 38 7.18 14.32 0.94
C LEU A 38 5.68 14.47 1.26
N ALA A 39 5.13 13.52 2.00
CA ALA A 39 3.80 13.56 2.55
C ALA A 39 3.69 12.65 3.77
N VAL A 40 2.86 13.05 4.74
CA VAL A 40 2.47 12.26 5.91
C VAL A 40 0.99 11.96 5.81
N PHE A 41 0.65 10.73 5.48
CA PHE A 41 -0.72 10.27 5.36
C PHE A 41 -1.30 9.93 6.72
N CYS A 42 -2.37 10.62 7.07
CA CYS A 42 -3.12 10.46 8.32
C CYS A 42 -4.45 9.75 8.04
N GLN A 43 -4.94 8.98 9.00
CA GLN A 43 -6.12 8.14 8.83
C GLN A 43 -7.45 8.89 9.01
N SER A 44 -7.44 10.07 9.65
CA SER A 44 -8.64 10.88 9.89
C SER A 44 -8.33 12.37 9.95
N LYS A 45 -9.37 13.20 9.85
CA LYS A 45 -9.28 14.67 9.95
C LYS A 45 -8.60 15.09 11.24
N ILE A 46 -9.10 14.61 12.39
CA ILE A 46 -8.52 14.96 13.70
C ILE A 46 -7.07 14.45 13.82
N HIS A 47 -6.74 13.30 13.24
CA HIS A 47 -5.37 12.79 13.23
C HIS A 47 -4.43 13.74 12.48
N ALA A 48 -4.83 14.21 11.30
CA ALA A 48 -4.04 15.16 10.51
C ALA A 48 -3.91 16.52 11.22
N GLU A 49 -5.00 17.02 11.83
CA GLU A 49 -5.00 18.27 12.58
C GLU A 49 -4.07 18.20 13.81
N VAL A 50 -4.14 17.12 14.58
CA VAL A 50 -3.32 16.94 15.77
C VAL A 50 -1.85 16.77 15.40
N LEU A 51 -1.52 16.05 14.32
CA LEU A 51 -0.16 15.98 13.83
C LEU A 51 0.34 17.36 13.44
N LYS A 52 -0.44 18.13 12.70
CA LYS A 52 -0.08 19.48 12.26
C LYS A 52 0.12 20.47 13.41
N LYS A 53 -0.65 20.32 14.50
CA LYS A 53 -0.43 21.12 15.74
C LYS A 53 0.91 20.83 16.38
N ASN A 54 1.36 19.58 16.36
CA ASN A 54 2.62 19.15 16.98
C ASN A 54 3.83 19.33 16.06
N ILE A 55 3.67 19.14 14.76
CA ILE A 55 4.71 19.33 13.72
C ILE A 55 4.15 20.20 12.57
N PRO A 56 4.14 21.54 12.73
CA PRO A 56 3.49 22.46 11.81
C PRO A 56 4.02 22.40 10.35
N LEU A 57 5.29 22.03 10.17
CA LEU A 57 5.92 21.97 8.85
C LEU A 57 5.67 20.65 8.13
N ALA A 58 5.12 19.63 8.80
CA ALA A 58 4.80 18.36 8.16
C ALA A 58 3.73 18.56 7.06
N ASN A 59 3.98 18.00 5.88
CA ASN A 59 3.03 17.96 4.78
C ASN A 59 2.00 16.85 5.02
N THR A 60 0.90 17.17 5.70
CA THR A 60 -0.13 16.20 6.10
C THR A 60 -1.20 16.04 5.05
N ILE A 61 -1.55 14.79 4.73
CA ILE A 61 -2.66 14.43 3.84
C ILE A 61 -3.63 13.54 4.62
N ASN A 62 -4.89 13.96 4.73
CA ASN A 62 -5.93 13.10 5.30
C ASN A 62 -6.37 12.06 4.27
N LEU A 63 -6.23 10.77 4.60
CA LEU A 63 -6.82 9.67 3.81
C LEU A 63 -8.32 9.54 4.07
N GLY A 64 -8.78 9.97 5.24
CA GLY A 64 -10.16 9.85 5.69
C GLY A 64 -10.55 8.42 6.06
N THR A 65 -9.62 7.48 6.09
CA THR A 65 -9.89 6.07 6.37
C THR A 65 -8.62 5.29 6.67
N SER A 66 -8.78 4.04 7.09
CA SER A 66 -7.77 2.98 7.06
C SER A 66 -8.06 2.02 5.91
N LEU A 67 -7.16 1.06 5.68
CA LEU A 67 -7.32 0.07 4.63
C LEU A 67 -7.72 -1.31 5.21
N TRP A 68 -8.67 -1.95 4.57
CA TRP A 68 -9.06 -3.35 4.80
C TRP A 68 -8.65 -4.20 3.61
N THR A 69 -8.41 -5.48 3.82
CA THR A 69 -8.14 -6.39 2.71
C THR A 69 -9.40 -6.66 1.89
N THR A 70 -9.23 -7.05 0.61
CA THR A 70 -10.37 -7.41 -0.26
C THR A 70 -11.15 -8.56 0.33
N GLU A 71 -10.44 -9.56 0.83
CA GLU A 71 -11.01 -10.77 1.41
C GLU A 71 -11.91 -10.40 2.58
N PHE A 72 -11.43 -9.57 3.52
CA PHE A 72 -12.23 -9.16 4.67
C PHE A 72 -13.50 -8.41 4.24
N LEU A 73 -13.41 -7.43 3.33
CA LEU A 73 -14.58 -6.68 2.85
C LEU A 73 -15.56 -7.59 2.11
N SER A 74 -15.07 -8.53 1.32
CA SER A 74 -15.91 -9.53 0.63
C SER A 74 -16.61 -10.46 1.62
N ASP A 75 -15.88 -10.94 2.63
CA ASP A 75 -16.42 -11.86 3.63
C ASP A 75 -17.54 -11.21 4.43
N ILE A 76 -17.33 -9.98 4.92
CA ILE A 76 -18.36 -9.30 5.75
C ILE A 76 -19.61 -8.94 4.96
N LYS A 77 -19.51 -8.70 3.66
CA LYS A 77 -20.70 -8.47 2.79
C LYS A 77 -21.65 -9.67 2.73
N ASN A 78 -21.10 -10.86 2.84
CA ASN A 78 -21.86 -12.11 2.75
C ASN A 78 -22.45 -12.55 4.11
N ILE A 79 -22.13 -11.85 5.21
CA ILE A 79 -22.63 -12.18 6.54
C ILE A 79 -24.03 -11.60 6.72
N VAL A 80 -24.97 -12.47 6.99
CA VAL A 80 -26.34 -12.07 7.36
C VAL A 80 -26.34 -11.51 8.78
N ILE A 81 -26.82 -10.29 8.94
CA ILE A 81 -26.96 -9.65 10.26
C ILE A 81 -28.27 -10.15 10.90
N PRO A 82 -28.18 -10.87 12.02
CA PRO A 82 -29.36 -11.38 12.72
C PRO A 82 -30.10 -10.25 13.47
N GLU A 83 -31.26 -10.59 14.05
CA GLU A 83 -31.95 -9.71 14.99
C GLU A 83 -31.03 -9.39 16.19
N LYS A 84 -31.03 -8.13 16.60
CA LYS A 84 -30.18 -7.61 17.67
C LYS A 84 -30.68 -8.04 19.04
N ASN A 85 -29.74 -8.36 19.93
CA ASN A 85 -30.04 -8.94 21.23
C ASN A 85 -30.32 -7.92 22.38
N GLY A 86 -30.33 -6.61 22.08
CA GLY A 86 -30.52 -5.55 23.08
C GLY A 86 -29.33 -5.33 24.01
N ARG A 87 -28.18 -6.01 23.81
CA ARG A 87 -26.99 -5.97 24.66
C ARG A 87 -25.87 -5.14 24.04
N ALA A 88 -24.94 -4.74 24.89
CA ALA A 88 -23.70 -4.12 24.45
C ALA A 88 -22.55 -5.14 24.29
N ALA A 89 -21.76 -4.97 23.26
CA ALA A 89 -20.49 -5.60 23.08
C ALA A 89 -19.37 -4.67 23.62
N ILE A 90 -18.52 -5.20 24.47
CA ILE A 90 -17.30 -4.55 24.93
C ILE A 90 -16.12 -5.43 24.54
N MET A 91 -15.09 -4.86 23.90
CA MET A 91 -13.88 -5.61 23.56
C MET A 91 -13.12 -5.97 24.83
N LYS A 92 -12.94 -7.27 25.10
CA LYS A 92 -12.09 -7.76 26.16
C LYS A 92 -10.64 -7.45 25.82
N SER A 93 -9.93 -6.77 26.70
CA SER A 93 -8.54 -6.38 26.46
C SER A 93 -7.80 -6.07 27.76
N ASP A 94 -6.64 -6.70 27.95
CA ASP A 94 -5.71 -6.38 29.03
C ASP A 94 -4.92 -5.10 28.77
N ASN A 95 -5.03 -4.53 27.55
CA ASN A 95 -4.36 -3.28 27.20
C ASN A 95 -5.07 -2.09 27.85
N VAL A 96 -4.40 -1.47 28.82
CA VAL A 96 -4.91 -0.34 29.62
C VAL A 96 -5.40 0.84 28.73
N ILE A 97 -4.83 1.04 27.54
CA ILE A 97 -5.24 2.12 26.64
C ILE A 97 -6.62 1.88 26.02
N LYS A 98 -7.06 0.63 25.88
CA LYS A 98 -8.41 0.29 25.40
C LYS A 98 -9.50 0.55 26.43
N ASN A 99 -9.10 0.66 27.72
CA ASN A 99 -9.96 1.15 28.80
C ASN A 99 -11.29 0.39 28.97
N GLN A 100 -11.21 -0.94 28.92
CA GLN A 100 -12.36 -1.83 29.12
C GLN A 100 -13.19 -1.45 30.34
N GLN A 101 -12.54 -1.18 31.47
CA GLN A 101 -13.21 -0.83 32.75
C GLN A 101 -14.15 0.38 32.63
N MET A 102 -13.80 1.39 31.81
CA MET A 102 -14.67 2.55 31.61
C MET A 102 -15.90 2.18 30.78
N SER A 103 -15.75 1.27 29.80
CA SER A 103 -16.86 0.77 29.01
C SER A 103 -17.84 -0.06 29.87
N GLU A 104 -17.30 -0.92 30.73
CA GLU A 104 -18.10 -1.68 31.70
C GLU A 104 -18.82 -0.76 32.69
N LYS A 105 -18.07 0.23 33.24
CA LYS A 105 -18.66 1.23 34.14
C LYS A 105 -19.83 1.98 33.50
N TYR A 106 -19.68 2.43 32.26
CA TYR A 106 -20.72 3.11 31.52
C TYR A 106 -21.97 2.21 31.35
N CYS A 107 -21.79 0.95 30.98
CA CYS A 107 -22.91 0.02 30.88
C CYS A 107 -23.63 -0.22 32.20
N ASN A 108 -22.88 -0.37 33.29
CA ASN A 108 -23.45 -0.53 34.66
C ASN A 108 -24.23 0.71 35.09
N ASP A 109 -23.65 1.91 34.92
CA ASP A 109 -24.28 3.19 35.31
C ASP A 109 -25.58 3.47 34.50
N ASN A 110 -25.69 2.92 33.29
CA ASN A 110 -26.85 3.12 32.41
C ASN A 110 -27.78 1.88 32.32
N ASN A 111 -27.56 0.86 33.12
CA ASN A 111 -28.32 -0.39 33.15
C ASN A 111 -28.38 -1.10 31.75
N ILE A 112 -27.31 -1.01 30.96
CA ILE A 112 -27.18 -1.69 29.67
C ILE A 112 -26.51 -3.05 29.92
N PRO A 113 -27.20 -4.17 29.63
CA PRO A 113 -26.58 -5.48 29.74
C PRO A 113 -25.47 -5.62 28.69
N TYR A 114 -24.33 -6.19 29.08
CA TYR A 114 -23.18 -6.30 28.19
C TYR A 114 -22.48 -7.65 28.28
N ASP A 115 -21.66 -7.94 27.26
CA ASP A 115 -20.75 -9.07 27.24
C ASP A 115 -19.35 -8.58 26.83
N LEU A 116 -18.32 -9.24 27.43
CA LEU A 116 -16.94 -9.04 27.04
C LEU A 116 -16.62 -9.97 25.87
N LEU A 117 -16.23 -9.40 24.73
CA LEU A 117 -15.97 -10.14 23.52
C LEU A 117 -14.48 -10.29 23.26
N GLU A 118 -14.09 -11.50 22.89
CA GLU A 118 -12.77 -11.86 22.41
C GLU A 118 -12.92 -12.84 21.24
N ALA A 119 -12.06 -12.73 20.24
CA ALA A 119 -12.08 -13.65 19.11
C ALA A 119 -10.67 -13.83 18.52
N PRO A 120 -10.37 -14.97 17.89
CA PRO A 120 -9.04 -15.27 17.35
C PRO A 120 -8.69 -14.47 16.10
N SER A 121 -9.71 -13.95 15.39
CA SER A 121 -9.50 -13.13 14.19
C SER A 121 -10.46 -11.93 14.13
N SER A 122 -10.13 -10.92 13.32
CA SER A 122 -11.02 -9.76 13.08
C SER A 122 -12.34 -10.18 12.46
N LEU A 123 -12.34 -11.17 11.56
CA LEU A 123 -13.57 -11.68 10.95
C LEU A 123 -14.47 -12.37 11.96
N ASP A 124 -13.90 -13.16 12.86
CA ASP A 124 -14.69 -13.82 13.92
C ASP A 124 -15.22 -12.79 14.93
N PHE A 125 -14.43 -11.77 15.24
CA PHE A 125 -14.88 -10.66 16.08
C PHE A 125 -16.06 -9.90 15.40
N TYR A 126 -15.96 -9.63 14.10
CA TYR A 126 -17.06 -9.04 13.33
C TYR A 126 -18.33 -9.89 13.39
N LYS A 127 -18.22 -11.22 13.20
CA LYS A 127 -19.37 -12.15 13.31
C LYS A 127 -20.04 -12.09 14.69
N LEU A 128 -19.26 -11.94 15.75
CA LEU A 128 -19.83 -11.75 17.10
C LEU A 128 -20.59 -10.43 17.19
N LEU A 129 -20.02 -9.32 16.70
CA LEU A 129 -20.62 -7.99 16.73
C LEU A 129 -21.97 -7.94 16.04
N THR A 130 -22.22 -8.73 15.00
CA THR A 130 -23.52 -8.72 14.29
C THR A 130 -24.72 -8.97 15.18
N LYS A 131 -24.56 -9.64 16.31
CA LYS A 131 -25.62 -9.99 17.27
C LYS A 131 -25.98 -8.84 18.23
N TYR A 132 -25.06 -7.87 18.43
CA TYR A 132 -25.19 -6.88 19.48
C TYR A 132 -25.83 -5.59 18.98
N THR A 133 -26.62 -4.95 19.84
CA THR A 133 -27.26 -3.66 19.58
C THR A 133 -26.25 -2.52 19.71
N TYR A 134 -25.42 -2.58 20.74
CA TYR A 134 -24.45 -1.53 21.03
C TYR A 134 -23.01 -2.05 20.95
N PHE A 135 -22.08 -1.17 20.55
CA PHE A 135 -20.67 -1.37 20.76
C PHE A 135 -20.15 -0.21 21.63
N VAL A 136 -19.63 -0.53 22.84
CA VAL A 136 -19.20 0.46 23.82
C VAL A 136 -17.69 0.47 23.91
N PHE A 137 -17.07 1.62 23.57
CA PHE A 137 -15.62 1.75 23.53
C PHE A 137 -15.16 3.15 23.93
N PHE A 138 -14.45 3.27 25.05
CA PHE A 138 -13.95 4.53 25.62
C PHE A 138 -12.41 4.52 25.74
N PRO A 139 -11.64 4.61 24.65
CA PRO A 139 -10.18 4.56 24.74
C PRO A 139 -9.60 5.72 25.55
N LYS A 140 -8.43 5.49 26.17
CA LYS A 140 -7.66 6.52 26.91
C LYS A 140 -6.73 7.32 26.02
N VAL A 141 -6.48 6.85 24.79
CA VAL A 141 -5.61 7.50 23.81
C VAL A 141 -6.45 7.97 22.64
N LEU A 142 -5.95 8.96 21.91
CA LEU A 142 -6.56 9.35 20.65
C LEU A 142 -6.26 8.25 19.61
N GLU A 143 -7.26 7.45 19.28
CA GLU A 143 -7.19 6.47 18.19
C GLU A 143 -7.16 7.21 16.85
N THR A 144 -6.21 6.91 15.99
CA THR A 144 -6.04 7.60 14.70
C THR A 144 -7.20 7.41 13.74
N LEU A 145 -7.91 6.27 13.83
CA LEU A 145 -9.20 6.01 13.19
C LEU A 145 -10.10 5.15 14.08
N SER A 146 -9.61 4.00 14.54
CA SER A 146 -10.30 2.89 15.19
C SER A 146 -11.07 1.97 14.23
N ARG A 147 -10.35 1.00 13.63
CA ARG A 147 -10.93 0.02 12.70
C ARG A 147 -12.09 -0.77 13.32
N VAL A 148 -11.91 -1.23 14.55
CA VAL A 148 -12.95 -2.02 15.26
C VAL A 148 -14.27 -1.27 15.40
N THR A 149 -14.23 0.06 15.57
CA THR A 149 -15.44 0.89 15.65
C THR A 149 -16.16 0.98 14.30
N VAL A 150 -15.41 1.06 13.20
CA VAL A 150 -15.97 0.99 11.83
C VAL A 150 -16.61 -0.37 11.59
N GLU A 151 -15.93 -1.44 11.95
CA GLU A 151 -16.43 -2.81 11.84
C GLU A 151 -17.71 -3.03 12.66
N ALA A 152 -17.77 -2.50 13.88
CA ALA A 152 -18.97 -2.54 14.69
C ALA A 152 -20.16 -1.77 14.06
N LYS A 153 -19.88 -0.61 13.45
CA LYS A 153 -20.89 0.16 12.72
C LYS A 153 -21.41 -0.61 11.50
N LEU A 154 -20.51 -1.24 10.73
CA LEU A 154 -20.86 -2.10 9.60
C LEU A 154 -21.68 -3.33 10.04
N ALA A 155 -21.36 -3.89 11.22
CA ALA A 155 -22.13 -4.97 11.82
C ALA A 155 -23.52 -4.53 12.35
N GLY A 156 -23.87 -3.25 12.20
CA GLY A 156 -25.16 -2.69 12.60
C GLY A 156 -25.25 -2.36 14.10
N CYS A 157 -24.12 -2.20 14.79
CA CYS A 157 -24.13 -1.71 16.18
C CYS A 157 -24.29 -0.20 16.24
N GLU A 158 -25.03 0.27 17.24
CA GLU A 158 -24.97 1.66 17.68
C GLU A 158 -23.68 1.87 18.49
N ILE A 159 -22.93 2.95 18.18
CA ILE A 159 -21.62 3.20 18.76
C ILE A 159 -21.74 4.15 19.94
N ILE A 160 -21.31 3.70 21.11
CA ILE A 160 -21.24 4.50 22.35
C ILE A 160 -19.78 4.70 22.72
N THR A 161 -19.32 5.95 22.69
CA THR A 161 -17.91 6.26 22.81
C THR A 161 -17.63 7.68 23.32
N ASN A 162 -16.35 8.01 23.52
CA ASN A 162 -15.87 9.36 23.78
C ASN A 162 -15.30 10.01 22.50
N LYS A 163 -14.78 11.23 22.64
CA LYS A 163 -14.19 12.00 21.53
C LYS A 163 -12.79 11.52 21.09
N MET A 164 -12.32 10.39 21.60
CA MET A 164 -10.97 9.88 21.36
C MET A 164 -10.89 8.89 20.16
N LEU A 165 -11.85 8.95 19.25
CA LEU A 165 -11.87 8.13 18.04
C LEU A 165 -11.75 9.00 16.81
N GLY A 166 -10.70 8.78 16.01
CA GLY A 166 -10.48 9.52 14.78
C GLY A 166 -11.62 9.42 13.78
N VAL A 167 -12.25 8.26 13.69
CA VAL A 167 -13.34 8.02 12.74
C VAL A 167 -14.55 8.95 12.95
N ILE A 168 -14.80 9.44 14.17
CA ILE A 168 -15.92 10.37 14.45
C ILE A 168 -15.72 11.72 13.74
N SER A 169 -14.49 12.09 13.41
CA SER A 169 -14.20 13.31 12.66
C SER A 169 -14.50 13.19 11.16
N GLU A 170 -14.83 11.98 10.68
CA GLU A 170 -15.12 11.73 9.28
C GLU A 170 -16.63 11.76 8.98
N ASP A 171 -17.02 12.55 7.99
CA ASP A 171 -18.45 12.79 7.66
C ASP A 171 -19.17 11.49 7.27
N TRP A 172 -18.46 10.61 6.55
CA TRP A 172 -18.99 9.33 6.08
C TRP A 172 -19.37 8.36 7.21
N PHE A 173 -18.79 8.53 8.41
CA PHE A 173 -19.08 7.64 9.53
C PHE A 173 -20.52 7.78 10.07
N SER A 174 -21.18 8.89 9.78
CA SER A 174 -22.61 9.08 10.07
C SER A 174 -23.53 8.31 9.14
N GLY A 175 -23.02 7.80 8.03
CA GLY A 175 -23.77 7.06 7.02
C GLY A 175 -24.28 5.69 7.50
N ASN A 176 -25.12 5.08 6.68
CA ASN A 176 -25.56 3.70 6.89
C ASN A 176 -24.45 2.70 6.47
N PRO A 177 -24.56 1.41 6.85
CA PRO A 177 -23.54 0.41 6.54
C PRO A 177 -23.18 0.29 5.05
N THR A 178 -24.16 0.46 4.14
CA THR A 178 -23.91 0.41 2.68
C THR A 178 -23.03 1.57 2.24
N GLN A 179 -23.35 2.79 2.65
CA GLN A 179 -22.58 3.98 2.34
C GLN A 179 -21.16 3.90 2.93
N ILE A 180 -21.01 3.41 4.14
CA ILE A 180 -19.72 3.18 4.76
C ILE A 180 -18.90 2.17 3.94
N MET A 181 -19.51 1.05 3.53
CA MET A 181 -18.84 0.05 2.72
C MET A 181 -18.32 0.61 1.39
N GLU A 182 -19.12 1.42 0.70
CA GLU A 182 -18.71 2.09 -0.55
C GLU A 182 -17.48 2.97 -0.34
N VAL A 183 -17.44 3.73 0.76
CA VAL A 183 -16.26 4.55 1.10
C VAL A 183 -15.01 3.70 1.33
N LEU A 184 -15.13 2.57 2.03
CA LEU A 184 -13.98 1.70 2.29
C LEU A 184 -13.45 1.04 1.00
N GLU A 185 -14.35 0.64 0.10
CA GLU A 185 -13.98 0.07 -1.20
C GLU A 185 -13.34 1.09 -2.13
N ASP A 186 -13.89 2.31 -2.17
CA ASP A 186 -13.31 3.40 -2.95
C ASP A 186 -11.94 3.81 -2.41
N ALA A 187 -11.81 3.94 -1.09
CA ALA A 187 -10.53 4.25 -0.45
C ALA A 187 -9.46 3.20 -0.77
N ARG A 188 -9.84 1.91 -0.79
CA ARG A 188 -8.92 0.84 -1.14
C ARG A 188 -8.39 0.96 -2.57
N LYS A 189 -9.24 1.39 -3.51
CA LYS A 189 -8.86 1.60 -4.92
C LYS A 189 -8.07 2.89 -5.11
N SER A 190 -8.46 3.98 -4.45
CA SER A 190 -7.88 5.32 -4.65
C SER A 190 -6.62 5.59 -3.83
N THR A 191 -6.43 4.95 -2.67
CA THR A 191 -5.28 5.21 -1.79
C THR A 191 -3.94 4.92 -2.45
N PRO A 192 -3.71 3.81 -3.18
CA PRO A 192 -2.45 3.58 -3.88
C PRO A 192 -2.06 4.76 -4.78
N LYS A 193 -3.03 5.30 -5.53
CA LYS A 193 -2.81 6.49 -6.37
C LYS A 193 -2.41 7.71 -5.55
N LYS A 194 -3.06 7.96 -4.41
CA LYS A 194 -2.70 9.10 -3.53
C LYS A 194 -1.24 9.00 -3.04
N PHE A 195 -0.78 7.79 -2.71
CA PHE A 195 0.63 7.57 -2.33
C PHE A 195 1.57 7.82 -3.50
N THR A 196 1.22 7.32 -4.68
CA THR A 196 1.99 7.53 -5.91
C THR A 196 2.09 9.02 -6.25
N ASP A 197 0.96 9.74 -6.24
CA ASP A 197 0.90 11.18 -6.53
C ASP A 197 1.78 11.99 -5.55
N ALA A 198 1.74 11.65 -4.27
CA ALA A 198 2.58 12.30 -3.25
C ALA A 198 4.07 12.00 -3.41
N PHE A 199 4.41 10.78 -3.87
CA PHE A 199 5.79 10.37 -4.11
C PHE A 199 6.39 11.04 -5.34
N LEU A 200 5.59 11.19 -6.41
CA LEU A 200 6.05 11.75 -7.69
C LEU A 200 6.08 13.29 -7.70
N GLY A 201 5.53 13.94 -6.66
CA GLY A 201 5.30 15.38 -6.64
C GLY A 201 4.18 15.77 -7.61
N GLN A 202 3.53 16.93 -7.37
CA GLN A 202 2.52 17.49 -8.29
C GLN A 202 3.19 17.99 -9.60
N LYS A 203 3.66 17.08 -10.43
CA LYS A 203 3.67 17.37 -11.85
C LYS A 203 2.25 17.11 -12.31
N GLU A 204 1.58 18.15 -12.79
CA GLU A 204 0.34 18.02 -13.56
C GLU A 204 0.55 16.86 -14.53
N ILE A 205 -0.14 15.75 -14.29
CA ILE A 205 -0.28 14.71 -15.29
C ILE A 205 -1.17 15.37 -16.34
N LYS A 206 -0.55 15.97 -17.35
CA LYS A 206 -1.27 16.26 -18.59
C LYS A 206 -1.87 14.93 -19.01
N GLU A 207 -3.20 14.88 -19.08
CA GLU A 207 -3.89 13.79 -19.76
C GLU A 207 -3.27 13.67 -21.15
N SER A 208 -2.29 12.77 -21.27
CA SER A 208 -1.75 12.41 -22.58
C SER A 208 -2.81 11.54 -23.23
N ASN A 209 -3.33 12.00 -24.35
CA ASN A 209 -4.12 11.20 -25.26
C ASN A 209 -3.52 9.81 -25.33
N PHE A 210 -4.33 8.77 -25.05
CA PHE A 210 -3.96 7.38 -25.17
C PHE A 210 -3.30 7.12 -26.53
N SER A 211 -1.98 7.08 -26.57
CA SER A 211 -1.26 6.46 -27.65
C SER A 211 -1.18 4.97 -27.36
N ASP A 212 -1.17 4.13 -28.42
CA ASP A 212 -1.25 2.66 -28.36
C ASP A 212 -0.19 1.94 -27.52
N ASN A 213 0.64 2.67 -26.77
CA ASN A 213 1.82 2.18 -26.09
C ASN A 213 1.61 2.16 -24.57
N ASN A 214 1.01 1.09 -24.09
CA ASN A 214 0.62 0.91 -22.68
C ASN A 214 1.67 0.15 -21.85
N ILE A 215 2.98 0.45 -22.08
CA ILE A 215 4.12 -0.22 -21.48
C ILE A 215 5.03 0.79 -20.78
N THR A 216 5.35 0.57 -19.51
CA THR A 216 6.44 1.25 -18.79
C THR A 216 7.64 0.31 -18.72
N VAL A 217 8.81 0.77 -19.15
CA VAL A 217 10.07 0.03 -19.04
C VAL A 217 10.85 0.50 -17.83
N ILE A 218 11.36 -0.41 -17.01
CA ILE A 218 12.22 -0.12 -15.87
C ILE A 218 13.59 -0.76 -16.10
N LEU A 219 14.60 0.08 -16.28
CA LEU A 219 16.00 -0.31 -16.37
C LEU A 219 16.65 -0.26 -15.00
N ASN A 220 17.68 -1.08 -14.80
CA ASN A 220 18.46 -1.09 -13.58
C ASN A 220 19.90 -0.63 -13.86
N SER A 221 20.41 0.29 -13.04
CA SER A 221 21.84 0.62 -13.00
C SER A 221 22.45 0.09 -11.71
N TYR A 222 23.38 -0.85 -11.81
CA TYR A 222 24.07 -1.40 -10.65
C TYR A 222 25.57 -1.52 -10.90
N ARG A 223 26.01 -2.49 -11.69
CA ARG A 223 27.45 -2.77 -11.97
C ARG A 223 27.85 -2.51 -13.40
N ARG A 224 26.91 -2.38 -14.32
CA ARG A 224 27.17 -2.25 -15.77
C ARG A 224 26.46 -1.03 -16.36
N PRO A 225 26.69 0.19 -15.80
CA PRO A 225 26.02 1.40 -16.29
C PRO A 225 26.34 1.71 -17.76
N HIS A 226 27.47 1.23 -18.27
CA HIS A 226 27.89 1.38 -19.67
C HIS A 226 26.97 0.66 -20.68
N ASN A 227 26.16 -0.34 -20.25
CA ASN A 227 25.20 -1.02 -21.09
C ASN A 227 23.91 -0.22 -21.31
N LEU A 228 23.59 0.73 -20.42
CA LEU A 228 22.33 1.46 -20.41
C LEU A 228 22.03 2.14 -21.75
N LYS A 229 23.02 2.75 -22.37
CA LYS A 229 22.84 3.39 -23.68
C LYS A 229 22.37 2.40 -24.74
N ALA A 230 23.02 1.26 -24.85
CA ALA A 230 22.63 0.21 -25.79
C ALA A 230 21.26 -0.39 -25.47
N GLN A 231 20.92 -0.53 -24.20
CA GLN A 231 19.59 -0.99 -23.78
C GLN A 231 18.50 0.02 -24.18
N ILE A 232 18.70 1.32 -23.93
CA ILE A 232 17.75 2.37 -24.30
C ILE A 232 17.58 2.41 -25.82
N GLU A 233 18.66 2.36 -26.59
CA GLU A 233 18.61 2.31 -28.05
C GLU A 233 17.82 1.11 -28.55
N ALA A 234 18.02 -0.07 -27.97
CA ALA A 234 17.28 -1.30 -28.32
C ALA A 234 15.81 -1.20 -27.95
N ILE A 235 15.46 -0.55 -26.83
CA ILE A 235 14.09 -0.33 -26.40
C ILE A 235 13.40 0.70 -27.30
N ARG A 236 14.05 1.80 -27.64
CA ARG A 236 13.52 2.82 -28.56
C ARG A 236 13.39 2.33 -29.99
N SER A 237 14.04 1.22 -30.35
CA SER A 237 13.95 0.59 -31.68
C SER A 237 12.96 -0.58 -31.75
N GLN A 238 12.18 -0.84 -30.71
CA GLN A 238 11.16 -1.88 -30.68
C GLN A 238 10.04 -1.59 -31.71
N THR A 239 9.42 -2.65 -32.26
CA THR A 239 8.23 -2.52 -33.12
C THR A 239 7.06 -1.88 -32.39
N ILE A 240 6.95 -2.12 -31.08
CA ILE A 240 6.00 -1.45 -30.19
C ILE A 240 6.80 -0.58 -29.23
N GLN A 241 6.53 0.73 -29.23
CA GLN A 241 7.24 1.68 -28.39
C GLN A 241 6.66 1.71 -26.97
N PRO A 242 7.49 1.74 -25.92
CA PRO A 242 6.98 1.97 -24.57
C PRO A 242 6.51 3.42 -24.40
N LYS A 243 5.59 3.64 -23.47
CA LYS A 243 5.15 4.97 -23.07
C LYS A 243 6.25 5.72 -22.31
N GLU A 244 6.91 5.04 -21.38
CA GLU A 244 7.97 5.61 -20.56
C GLU A 244 9.10 4.60 -20.36
N ILE A 245 10.33 5.12 -20.25
CA ILE A 245 11.52 4.39 -19.82
C ILE A 245 12.01 4.99 -18.51
N TRP A 246 12.04 4.19 -17.46
CA TRP A 246 12.49 4.58 -16.13
C TRP A 246 13.83 3.94 -15.81
N LEU A 247 14.66 4.65 -15.06
CA LEU A 247 15.95 4.16 -14.58
C LEU A 247 15.96 4.07 -13.06
N TRP A 248 16.14 2.86 -12.55
CA TRP A 248 16.39 2.59 -11.13
C TRP A 248 17.89 2.46 -10.89
N ILE A 249 18.47 3.36 -10.08
CA ILE A 249 19.89 3.35 -9.74
C ILE A 249 20.04 2.74 -8.36
N ASN A 250 20.70 1.58 -8.26
CA ASN A 250 21.18 1.02 -7.00
C ASN A 250 22.59 1.52 -6.70
N LYS A 251 22.89 1.83 -5.44
CA LYS A 251 24.24 2.25 -5.05
C LYS A 251 25.27 1.15 -5.30
N HIS A 252 26.29 1.46 -6.07
CA HIS A 252 27.48 0.63 -6.28
C HIS A 252 28.66 1.50 -6.69
N GLU A 253 29.90 1.08 -6.37
CA GLU A 253 31.10 1.80 -6.75
C GLU A 253 31.26 1.94 -8.26
N ASP A 254 30.87 0.94 -9.03
CA ASP A 254 30.98 0.94 -10.51
C ASP A 254 30.04 1.96 -11.19
N ASN A 255 29.03 2.53 -10.49
CA ASN A 255 28.11 3.50 -11.07
C ASN A 255 28.11 4.87 -10.40
N GLN A 256 28.98 5.12 -9.42
CA GLN A 256 29.07 6.40 -8.70
C GLN A 256 29.44 7.58 -9.60
N ASP A 257 30.39 7.35 -10.52
CA ASP A 257 30.92 8.38 -11.41
C ASP A 257 30.21 8.37 -12.79
N PHE A 258 29.22 7.52 -12.99
CA PHE A 258 28.50 7.45 -14.24
C PHE A 258 27.44 8.55 -14.34
N ASP A 259 27.53 9.38 -15.37
CA ASP A 259 26.56 10.45 -15.62
C ASP A 259 25.27 9.93 -16.21
N HIS A 260 24.29 9.67 -15.34
CA HIS A 260 22.98 9.19 -15.73
C HIS A 260 22.09 10.28 -16.37
N HIS A 261 22.46 11.57 -16.25
CA HIS A 261 21.69 12.70 -16.81
C HIS A 261 21.75 12.78 -18.34
N GLN A 262 22.71 12.10 -18.96
CA GLN A 262 22.87 12.05 -20.42
C GLN A 262 22.01 10.96 -21.08
N LEU A 263 21.29 10.16 -20.30
CA LEU A 263 20.47 9.07 -20.80
C LEU A 263 19.08 9.57 -21.20
N ASP A 264 18.56 9.09 -22.31
CA ASP A 264 17.20 9.35 -22.80
C ASP A 264 16.17 8.50 -22.05
N VAL A 265 15.92 8.87 -20.78
CA VAL A 265 14.95 8.23 -19.90
C VAL A 265 13.96 9.24 -19.32
N ASP A 266 12.72 8.81 -19.13
CA ASP A 266 11.64 9.70 -18.69
C ASP A 266 11.67 9.96 -17.19
N ARG A 267 12.19 8.98 -16.38
CA ARG A 267 12.32 9.11 -14.92
C ARG A 267 13.58 8.43 -14.41
N VAL A 268 14.17 9.02 -13.36
CA VAL A 268 15.33 8.47 -12.66
C VAL A 268 15.01 8.35 -11.17
N PHE A 269 15.19 7.14 -10.63
CA PHE A 269 15.11 6.84 -9.20
C PHE A 269 16.53 6.61 -8.67
N SER A 270 17.12 7.63 -8.08
CA SER A 270 18.46 7.54 -7.51
C SER A 270 18.39 7.09 -6.04
N ASN A 271 19.16 6.07 -5.70
CA ASN A 271 19.19 5.52 -4.35
C ASN A 271 20.61 5.53 -3.78
N ASP A 272 20.73 5.86 -2.50
CA ASP A 272 21.96 5.81 -1.72
C ASP A 272 22.20 4.43 -1.08
N TYR A 273 21.35 3.47 -1.37
CA TYR A 273 21.38 2.09 -0.89
C TYR A 273 21.19 1.09 -2.03
N ASN A 274 21.74 -0.10 -1.90
CA ASN A 274 21.53 -1.19 -2.84
C ASN A 274 20.29 -2.03 -2.44
N TRP A 275 19.16 -1.74 -3.05
CA TRP A 275 17.91 -2.48 -2.85
C TRP A 275 17.88 -3.84 -3.57
N LYS A 276 19.01 -4.25 -4.17
CA LYS A 276 19.10 -5.47 -4.98
C LYS A 276 18.03 -5.44 -6.08
N PHE A 277 17.31 -6.55 -6.27
CA PHE A 277 16.23 -6.63 -7.26
C PHE A 277 14.90 -6.08 -6.76
N TYR A 278 14.69 -5.92 -5.44
CA TYR A 278 13.41 -5.47 -4.88
C TYR A 278 13.01 -4.07 -5.34
N GLY A 279 13.96 -3.15 -5.44
CA GLY A 279 13.66 -1.76 -5.74
C GLY A 279 13.02 -1.55 -7.10
N ARG A 280 13.57 -2.15 -8.16
CA ARG A 280 13.03 -2.04 -9.52
C ARG A 280 11.64 -2.70 -9.67
N PHE A 281 11.38 -3.80 -8.94
CA PHE A 281 10.04 -4.40 -8.89
C PHE A 281 9.06 -3.55 -8.08
N ALA A 282 9.50 -2.94 -6.98
CA ALA A 282 8.66 -1.99 -6.24
C ALA A 282 8.32 -0.74 -7.07
N ALA A 283 9.25 -0.27 -7.93
CA ALA A 283 8.99 0.86 -8.84
C ALA A 283 7.87 0.53 -9.85
N ALA A 284 7.65 -0.73 -10.20
CA ALA A 284 6.57 -1.14 -11.10
C ALA A 284 5.17 -0.75 -10.57
N LEU A 285 4.99 -0.72 -9.25
CA LEU A 285 3.73 -0.28 -8.62
C LEU A 285 3.39 1.19 -8.89
N LEU A 286 4.36 1.99 -9.33
CA LEU A 286 4.21 3.40 -9.67
C LEU A 286 3.82 3.65 -11.13
N ALA A 287 3.84 2.60 -11.98
CA ALA A 287 3.50 2.74 -13.39
C ALA A 287 2.01 3.00 -13.58
N ASP A 288 1.67 3.92 -14.51
CA ASP A 288 0.28 4.19 -14.92
C ASP A 288 -0.15 3.36 -16.13
N THR A 289 0.75 2.53 -16.65
CA THR A 289 0.51 1.67 -17.81
C THR A 289 0.00 0.30 -17.37
N GLU A 290 -0.70 -0.39 -18.25
CA GLU A 290 -1.21 -1.74 -18.01
C GLU A 290 -0.08 -2.77 -17.89
N TYR A 291 0.96 -2.59 -18.68
CA TYR A 291 2.11 -3.50 -18.70
C TYR A 291 3.37 -2.85 -18.18
N VAL A 292 4.19 -3.65 -17.52
CA VAL A 292 5.53 -3.25 -17.08
C VAL A 292 6.56 -4.24 -17.61
N ALA A 293 7.66 -3.70 -18.14
CA ALA A 293 8.84 -4.46 -18.54
C ALA A 293 10.03 -4.10 -17.65
N ILE A 294 10.71 -5.08 -17.07
CA ILE A 294 11.91 -4.88 -16.26
C ILE A 294 13.08 -5.61 -16.90
N PHE A 295 14.23 -4.94 -17.00
CA PHE A 295 15.44 -5.54 -17.56
C PHE A 295 16.60 -5.51 -16.56
N ASP A 296 17.37 -6.60 -16.53
CA ASP A 296 18.67 -6.60 -15.86
C ASP A 296 19.69 -5.72 -16.61
N ASP A 297 20.73 -5.26 -15.93
CA ASP A 297 21.76 -4.34 -16.46
C ASP A 297 22.67 -4.96 -17.54
N ASP A 298 22.43 -6.22 -17.92
CA ASP A 298 23.13 -6.96 -18.96
C ASP A 298 22.19 -7.53 -20.04
N THR A 299 20.92 -7.14 -20.05
CA THR A 299 19.93 -7.68 -20.98
C THR A 299 19.53 -6.64 -22.01
N ILE A 300 19.84 -6.89 -23.29
CA ILE A 300 19.45 -6.05 -24.43
C ILE A 300 18.36 -6.80 -25.21
N PRO A 301 17.12 -6.27 -25.26
CA PRO A 301 16.02 -6.96 -25.94
C PRO A 301 16.17 -6.91 -27.48
N GLY A 302 15.69 -7.96 -28.15
CA GLY A 302 15.53 -7.94 -29.61
C GLY A 302 14.38 -7.02 -30.03
N SER A 303 14.36 -6.54 -31.26
CA SER A 303 13.46 -5.49 -31.77
C SER A 303 11.96 -5.81 -31.72
N LYS A 304 11.56 -7.07 -31.54
CA LYS A 304 10.17 -7.51 -31.43
C LYS A 304 9.81 -8.05 -30.04
N TRP A 305 10.60 -7.72 -29.04
CA TRP A 305 10.42 -8.33 -27.72
C TRP A 305 9.07 -7.97 -27.10
N PHE A 306 8.65 -6.70 -27.15
CA PHE A 306 7.34 -6.27 -26.60
C PHE A 306 6.18 -6.84 -27.41
N GLU A 307 6.28 -6.87 -28.74
CA GLU A 307 5.29 -7.50 -29.63
C GLU A 307 5.06 -8.96 -29.24
N ASN A 308 6.15 -9.71 -29.07
CA ASN A 308 6.08 -11.13 -28.68
C ASN A 308 5.52 -11.33 -27.26
N CYS A 309 5.86 -10.44 -26.32
CA CYS A 309 5.32 -10.51 -24.96
C CYS A 309 3.81 -10.24 -24.94
N LEU A 310 3.34 -9.20 -25.64
CA LEU A 310 1.92 -8.89 -25.75
C LEU A 310 1.12 -10.03 -26.39
N ASP A 311 1.62 -10.57 -27.52
CA ASP A 311 1.02 -11.72 -28.18
C ASP A 311 0.98 -12.97 -27.26
N SER A 312 1.95 -13.11 -26.36
CA SER A 312 1.96 -14.17 -25.35
C SER A 312 0.93 -13.92 -24.25
N MET A 313 0.78 -12.67 -23.80
CA MET A 313 -0.18 -12.28 -22.77
C MET A 313 -1.62 -12.43 -23.23
N ASP A 314 -1.91 -12.17 -24.52
CA ASP A 314 -3.24 -12.36 -25.10
C ASP A 314 -3.68 -13.83 -25.11
N GLN A 315 -2.72 -14.76 -25.15
CA GLN A 315 -3.03 -16.19 -25.12
C GLN A 315 -3.05 -16.76 -23.71
N GLU A 316 -2.17 -16.29 -22.84
CA GLU A 316 -2.07 -16.73 -21.46
C GLU A 316 -1.43 -15.65 -20.58
N GLU A 317 -2.18 -15.15 -19.61
CA GLU A 317 -1.68 -14.20 -18.61
C GLU A 317 -0.60 -14.83 -17.73
N GLY A 318 0.42 -14.03 -17.41
CA GLY A 318 1.50 -14.43 -16.52
C GLY A 318 2.72 -13.54 -16.66
N ILE A 319 3.82 -13.90 -16.02
CA ILE A 319 5.09 -13.20 -16.20
C ILE A 319 5.80 -13.79 -17.40
N GLN A 320 5.98 -12.99 -18.45
CA GLN A 320 6.72 -13.36 -19.65
C GLN A 320 8.21 -13.01 -19.49
N GLY A 321 9.09 -13.76 -20.13
CA GLY A 321 10.52 -13.46 -20.09
C GLY A 321 11.36 -14.19 -21.12
N SER A 322 12.64 -13.82 -21.17
CA SER A 322 13.58 -14.36 -22.18
C SER A 322 14.28 -15.65 -21.75
N ALA A 323 14.34 -15.93 -20.46
CA ALA A 323 14.94 -17.12 -19.90
C ALA A 323 14.11 -17.64 -18.73
N GLY A 324 13.99 -18.96 -18.66
CA GLY A 324 13.21 -19.60 -17.62
C GLY A 324 13.90 -20.83 -17.05
N ILE A 325 13.43 -21.27 -15.90
CA ILE A 325 13.91 -22.43 -15.17
C ILE A 325 12.72 -23.31 -14.83
N ILE A 326 12.83 -24.60 -15.14
CA ILE A 326 11.91 -25.65 -14.71
C ILE A 326 12.61 -26.46 -13.62
N LEU A 327 12.06 -26.45 -12.41
CA LEU A 327 12.59 -27.18 -11.26
C LEU A 327 12.33 -28.68 -11.44
N LYS A 328 13.34 -29.50 -11.21
CA LYS A 328 13.24 -30.97 -11.36
C LYS A 328 12.96 -31.69 -10.06
N SER A 329 13.02 -31.00 -8.93
CA SER A 329 12.72 -31.54 -7.60
C SER A 329 12.42 -30.42 -6.60
N GLU A 330 11.76 -30.78 -5.49
CA GLU A 330 11.51 -29.85 -4.36
C GLU A 330 12.82 -29.42 -3.66
N ASP A 331 13.91 -30.16 -3.85
CA ASP A 331 15.22 -29.90 -3.26
C ASP A 331 16.01 -28.82 -3.97
N TYR A 332 15.33 -27.91 -4.68
CA TYR A 332 15.98 -26.69 -5.01
C TYR A 332 16.65 -26.52 -6.38
N TYR A 333 16.87 -25.27 -6.67
CA TYR A 333 17.51 -24.57 -7.80
C TYR A 333 18.72 -25.26 -8.47
N MET A 334 19.47 -26.09 -7.76
CA MET A 334 20.64 -26.80 -8.32
C MET A 334 20.28 -27.93 -9.27
N LYS A 335 19.02 -28.41 -9.27
CA LYS A 335 18.52 -29.44 -10.20
C LYS A 335 17.40 -28.87 -11.05
N HIS A 336 17.75 -28.17 -12.13
CA HIS A 336 16.78 -27.54 -13.01
C HIS A 336 17.08 -27.82 -14.49
N ALA A 337 16.09 -27.61 -15.33
CA ALA A 337 16.25 -27.41 -16.77
C ALA A 337 16.13 -25.92 -17.08
N ARG A 338 17.00 -25.42 -17.95
CA ARG A 338 16.94 -24.04 -18.46
C ARG A 338 16.23 -24.01 -19.79
N CYS A 339 15.35 -23.02 -19.99
CA CYS A 339 14.61 -22.75 -21.21
C CYS A 339 14.90 -21.30 -21.68
N GLY A 340 14.85 -21.06 -22.98
CA GLY A 340 15.12 -19.74 -23.58
C GLY A 340 16.61 -19.39 -23.65
N TRP A 341 16.91 -18.10 -23.66
CA TRP A 341 18.27 -17.60 -23.89
C TRP A 341 19.33 -18.36 -23.06
N PRO A 342 20.49 -18.76 -23.63
CA PRO A 342 20.97 -18.47 -25.02
C PRO A 342 20.42 -19.40 -26.11
N THR A 343 19.58 -20.36 -25.80
CA THR A 343 18.92 -21.21 -26.80
C THR A 343 17.57 -20.60 -27.20
N GLN A 344 17.14 -20.86 -28.43
CA GLN A 344 15.79 -20.49 -28.86
C GLN A 344 14.82 -21.60 -28.49
N ASN A 345 13.65 -21.23 -27.98
CA ASN A 345 12.52 -22.15 -27.89
C ASN A 345 11.71 -22.05 -29.19
N GLU A 346 11.28 -23.18 -29.71
CA GLU A 346 10.38 -23.22 -30.86
C GLU A 346 8.97 -22.76 -30.48
N ASP A 347 8.58 -23.02 -29.21
CA ASP A 347 7.28 -22.68 -28.65
C ASP A 347 7.40 -22.00 -27.30
N ARG A 348 6.31 -21.39 -26.84
CA ARG A 348 6.15 -20.87 -25.48
C ARG A 348 6.24 -22.01 -24.48
N THR A 349 7.02 -21.81 -23.44
CA THR A 349 7.26 -22.84 -22.43
C THR A 349 6.92 -22.29 -21.05
N ARG A 350 6.01 -22.94 -20.34
CA ARG A 350 5.77 -22.64 -18.91
C ARG A 350 6.98 -23.02 -18.08
N VAL A 351 7.37 -22.14 -17.17
CA VAL A 351 8.54 -22.28 -16.33
C VAL A 351 8.20 -21.92 -14.88
N ASP A 352 8.96 -22.41 -13.92
CA ASP A 352 8.77 -22.10 -12.52
C ASP A 352 9.36 -20.73 -12.13
N LEU A 353 10.43 -20.32 -12.79
CA LEU A 353 11.11 -19.04 -12.56
C LEU A 353 11.47 -18.38 -13.89
N VAL A 354 11.25 -17.07 -13.96
CA VAL A 354 11.63 -16.22 -15.10
C VAL A 354 12.83 -15.36 -14.70
N GLY A 355 13.78 -15.18 -15.60
CA GLY A 355 14.99 -14.38 -15.39
C GLY A 355 15.36 -13.47 -16.53
N HIS A 356 16.32 -12.57 -16.30
CA HIS A 356 16.95 -11.59 -17.19
C HIS A 356 16.05 -10.45 -17.68
N ALA A 357 14.80 -10.74 -18.01
CA ALA A 357 13.77 -9.76 -18.37
C ALA A 357 12.41 -10.28 -17.90
N TRP A 358 11.55 -9.37 -17.48
CA TRP A 358 10.20 -9.66 -16.99
C TRP A 358 9.21 -8.71 -17.64
N PHE A 359 8.14 -9.27 -18.20
CA PHE A 359 7.02 -8.51 -18.74
C PHE A 359 5.73 -9.05 -18.11
N PHE A 360 4.93 -8.17 -17.53
CA PHE A 360 3.74 -8.57 -16.78
C PHE A 360 2.71 -7.43 -16.70
N LYS A 361 1.46 -7.77 -16.41
CA LYS A 361 0.44 -6.78 -16.03
C LYS A 361 0.75 -6.23 -14.65
N ARG A 362 0.58 -4.93 -14.49
CA ARG A 362 0.80 -4.24 -13.23
C ARG A 362 -0.16 -4.70 -12.12
N ASP A 363 -1.41 -5.02 -12.47
CA ASP A 363 -2.52 -5.31 -11.54
C ASP A 363 -2.56 -6.78 -11.13
#